data_ca1b868f4d51e585350a841517c328ab
#
_entry.id   ca1b868f4d51e585350a841517c328ab
#
_cell.length_a   1.000
_cell.length_b   1.000
_cell.length_c   1.000
_cell.angle_alpha   90.00
_cell.angle_beta   90.00
_cell.angle_gamma   90.00
#
_symmetry.space_group_name_H-M   'P 1'
#
loop_
_entity.id
_entity.type
_entity.pdbx_description
1 polymer ?
#
loop_
_entity_poly.entity_id
_entity_poly.type
_entity_poly.pdbx_seq_one_letter_code
_entity_poly.pdbx_strand_id
1 'polypeptide(L)'
;LPKLLELGKNLINNNNDTVLFVISGCNSGWYLPHLREDTSIVNPKEIDPNHPEKQKLMDKWVSTMFSFLFGDGVCAFILKKADGSKNSIKIGRITHAVNFDKTDYRKASVRLVGNEKNRIYSYQLTAAGDILPRSLDYCKKVLMKSLNKQTDDFDQQSSESFLAKQKKVMIHTGSLKILDGFKGLFNLQDSQIKESYETLNQYGNLTGVSIPTVMYKAFVKNQGITGNGVLIGITMGFGLDIVEVEKF
;
A
#
# COMPACT_ATOMS: atom_id res chain seq x y z
N LEU A 1 -5.21 -4.67 4.15
CA LEU A 1 -5.27 -6.14 4.01
C LEU A 1 -4.75 -6.86 5.27
N PRO A 2 -3.54 -6.61 5.82
CA PRO A 2 -2.97 -7.42 6.89
C PRO A 2 -3.85 -7.50 8.15
N LYS A 3 -4.42 -6.39 8.60
CA LYS A 3 -5.38 -6.40 9.74
C LYS A 3 -6.64 -7.21 9.47
N LEU A 4 -7.12 -7.21 8.22
CA LEU A 4 -8.25 -8.06 7.83
C LEU A 4 -7.88 -9.54 7.87
N LEU A 5 -6.67 -9.90 7.42
CA LEU A 5 -6.18 -11.27 7.51
C LEU A 5 -6.04 -11.75 8.96
N GLU A 6 -5.55 -10.88 9.86
CA GLU A 6 -5.46 -11.18 11.28
C GLU A 6 -6.85 -11.38 11.90
N LEU A 7 -7.80 -10.48 11.61
CA LEU A 7 -9.19 -10.63 12.02
C LEU A 7 -9.78 -11.95 11.52
N GLY A 8 -9.57 -12.27 10.25
CA GLY A 8 -10.06 -13.51 9.64
C GLY A 8 -9.47 -14.77 10.29
N LYS A 9 -8.17 -14.75 10.60
CA LYS A 9 -7.54 -15.86 11.37
C LYS A 9 -8.22 -16.05 12.71
N ASN A 10 -8.53 -14.99 13.42
CA ASN A 10 -9.21 -15.05 14.70
C ASN A 10 -10.65 -15.58 14.58
N LEU A 11 -11.37 -15.15 13.54
CA LEU A 11 -12.73 -15.63 13.27
C LEU A 11 -12.78 -17.13 12.94
N ILE A 12 -11.82 -17.62 12.14
CA ILE A 12 -11.71 -19.04 11.80
C ILE A 12 -11.37 -19.88 13.03
N ASN A 13 -10.51 -19.39 13.91
CA ASN A 13 -10.16 -20.08 15.15
C ASN A 13 -11.35 -20.18 16.13
N ASN A 14 -12.34 -19.29 16.02
CA ASN A 14 -13.52 -19.20 16.89
C ASN A 14 -14.78 -19.84 16.27
N ASN A 15 -14.66 -20.95 15.55
CA ASN A 15 -15.75 -21.79 14.99
C ASN A 15 -16.30 -21.39 13.61
N ASN A 16 -15.63 -20.51 12.87
CA ASN A 16 -15.98 -20.30 11.47
C ASN A 16 -15.01 -21.06 10.56
N ASP A 17 -15.51 -21.88 9.67
CA ASP A 17 -14.65 -22.63 8.74
C ASP A 17 -14.17 -21.79 7.58
N THR A 18 -14.87 -20.70 7.29
CA THR A 18 -14.63 -19.88 6.09
C THR A 18 -15.03 -18.43 6.33
N VAL A 19 -14.19 -17.49 5.90
CA VAL A 19 -14.46 -16.05 5.95
C VAL A 19 -14.28 -15.48 4.55
N LEU A 20 -15.30 -14.82 4.03
CA LEU A 20 -15.24 -14.05 2.79
C LEU A 20 -14.82 -12.61 3.10
N PHE A 21 -13.75 -12.16 2.45
CA PHE A 21 -13.36 -10.77 2.44
C PHE A 21 -13.67 -10.12 1.09
N VAL A 22 -14.24 -8.93 1.16
CA VAL A 22 -14.42 -8.06 0.00
C VAL A 22 -13.78 -6.71 0.32
N ILE A 23 -12.84 -6.28 -0.51
CA ILE A 23 -12.17 -4.99 -0.39
C ILE A 23 -12.46 -4.20 -1.65
N SER A 24 -12.97 -2.99 -1.51
CA SER A 24 -13.21 -2.08 -2.63
C SER A 24 -12.50 -0.76 -2.40
N GLY A 25 -11.96 -0.19 -3.46
CA GLY A 25 -11.45 1.17 -3.53
C GLY A 25 -12.13 1.89 -4.68
N CYS A 26 -12.94 2.91 -4.37
CA CYS A 26 -13.60 3.77 -5.35
C CYS A 26 -12.98 5.17 -5.26
N ASN A 27 -11.75 5.30 -5.74
CA ASN A 27 -10.98 6.53 -5.65
C ASN A 27 -11.51 7.60 -6.62
N SER A 28 -11.99 7.20 -7.80
CA SER A 28 -12.60 8.10 -8.78
C SER A 28 -13.79 8.88 -8.23
N GLY A 29 -14.59 8.23 -7.37
CA GLY A 29 -15.73 8.88 -6.71
C GLY A 29 -15.34 10.03 -5.78
N TRP A 30 -14.09 10.05 -5.27
CA TRP A 30 -13.59 11.06 -4.33
C TRP A 30 -12.81 12.19 -4.99
N TYR A 31 -12.12 11.92 -6.10
CA TYR A 31 -11.22 12.88 -6.72
C TYR A 31 -11.79 13.53 -7.99
N LEU A 32 -12.58 12.79 -8.77
CA LEU A 32 -13.16 13.28 -10.02
C LEU A 32 -14.18 14.42 -9.88
N PRO A 33 -14.98 14.56 -8.81
CA PRO A 33 -15.95 15.66 -8.71
C PRO A 33 -15.33 17.04 -8.89
N HIS A 34 -14.09 17.24 -8.43
CA HIS A 34 -13.37 18.51 -8.58
C HIS A 34 -12.94 18.80 -10.02
N LEU A 35 -12.75 17.77 -10.84
CA LEU A 35 -12.37 17.91 -12.23
C LEU A 35 -13.57 18.22 -13.14
N ARG A 36 -14.80 17.97 -12.67
CA ARG A 36 -16.01 18.22 -13.46
C ARG A 36 -16.35 19.70 -13.57
N GLU A 37 -16.01 20.50 -12.57
CA GLU A 37 -16.35 21.92 -12.52
C GLU A 37 -15.33 22.79 -13.23
N ASP A 38 -14.07 22.34 -13.30
CA ASP A 38 -13.00 23.08 -13.92
C ASP A 38 -11.87 22.12 -14.37
N THR A 39 -11.73 21.95 -15.66
CA THR A 39 -10.74 21.07 -16.28
C THR A 39 -9.37 21.72 -16.48
N SER A 40 -9.18 22.97 -16.10
CA SER A 40 -7.88 23.62 -16.25
C SER A 40 -6.83 22.96 -15.34
N ILE A 41 -5.72 22.58 -15.96
CA ILE A 41 -4.56 22.04 -15.23
C ILE A 41 -3.79 23.22 -14.65
N VAL A 42 -3.56 23.19 -13.35
CA VAL A 42 -2.76 24.19 -12.65
C VAL A 42 -1.31 23.70 -12.58
N ASN A 43 -0.38 24.47 -13.11
CA ASN A 43 1.05 24.22 -12.93
C ASN A 43 1.49 24.82 -11.57
N PRO A 44 1.91 24.02 -10.59
CA PRO A 44 2.27 24.54 -9.26
C PRO A 44 3.47 25.48 -9.29
N LYS A 45 4.34 25.39 -10.31
CA LYS A 45 5.50 26.28 -10.47
C LYS A 45 5.11 27.68 -10.95
N GLU A 46 3.94 27.82 -11.54
CA GLU A 46 3.42 29.09 -12.08
C GLU A 46 2.47 29.80 -11.10
N ILE A 47 2.18 29.18 -9.96
CA ILE A 47 1.35 29.80 -8.94
C ILE A 47 2.16 30.88 -8.22
N ASP A 48 1.72 32.14 -8.38
CA ASP A 48 2.32 33.26 -7.63
C ASP A 48 2.29 32.95 -6.12
N PRO A 49 3.44 33.00 -5.42
CA PRO A 49 3.49 32.82 -3.97
C PRO A 49 2.54 33.73 -3.18
N ASN A 50 2.21 34.91 -3.73
CA ASN A 50 1.36 35.90 -3.10
C ASN A 50 -0.09 35.88 -3.64
N HIS A 51 -0.44 34.91 -4.51
CA HIS A 51 -1.79 34.83 -5.06
C HIS A 51 -2.82 34.59 -3.94
N PRO A 52 -3.91 35.39 -3.88
CA PRO A 52 -4.91 35.28 -2.78
C PRO A 52 -5.59 33.91 -2.71
N GLU A 53 -5.68 33.20 -3.83
CA GLU A 53 -6.24 31.84 -3.91
C GLU A 53 -5.17 30.74 -4.02
N LYS A 54 -3.91 31.02 -3.67
CA LYS A 54 -2.80 30.06 -3.79
C LYS A 54 -3.14 28.68 -3.23
N GLN A 55 -3.72 28.63 -2.01
CA GLN A 55 -4.07 27.37 -1.37
C GLN A 55 -5.10 26.59 -2.20
N LYS A 56 -6.12 27.26 -2.72
CA LYS A 56 -7.16 26.66 -3.57
C LYS A 56 -6.56 26.09 -4.87
N LEU A 57 -5.65 26.83 -5.50
CA LEU A 57 -4.95 26.38 -6.71
C LEU A 57 -4.04 25.17 -6.43
N MET A 58 -3.33 25.17 -5.30
CA MET A 58 -2.53 24.02 -4.86
C MET A 58 -3.39 22.81 -4.58
N ASP A 59 -4.52 22.96 -3.89
CA ASP A 59 -5.46 21.87 -3.60
C ASP A 59 -6.03 21.28 -4.90
N LYS A 60 -6.34 22.13 -5.87
CA LYS A 60 -6.77 21.69 -7.19
C LYS A 60 -5.68 20.89 -7.91
N TRP A 61 -4.45 21.36 -7.90
CA TRP A 61 -3.33 20.61 -8.49
C TRP A 61 -3.15 19.25 -7.83
N VAL A 62 -3.14 19.20 -6.50
CA VAL A 62 -3.03 17.96 -5.74
C VAL A 62 -4.17 17.00 -6.09
N SER A 63 -5.42 17.47 -6.14
CA SER A 63 -6.58 16.66 -6.51
C SER A 63 -6.47 16.12 -7.94
N THR A 64 -5.97 16.92 -8.86
CA THR A 64 -5.70 16.50 -10.24
C THR A 64 -4.64 15.39 -10.28
N MET A 65 -3.53 15.57 -9.57
CA MET A 65 -2.48 14.54 -9.48
C MET A 65 -3.02 13.23 -8.91
N PHE A 66 -3.88 13.29 -7.90
CA PHE A 66 -4.47 12.08 -7.32
C PHE A 66 -5.41 11.36 -8.27
N SER A 67 -6.17 12.07 -9.11
CA SER A 67 -7.03 11.44 -10.10
C SER A 67 -6.24 10.62 -11.14
N PHE A 68 -4.97 10.97 -11.37
CA PHE A 68 -4.06 10.18 -12.22
C PHE A 68 -3.34 9.06 -11.48
N LEU A 69 -3.10 9.23 -10.18
CA LEU A 69 -2.35 8.26 -9.39
C LEU A 69 -3.22 7.10 -8.90
N PHE A 70 -4.45 7.41 -8.46
CA PHE A 70 -5.33 6.44 -7.83
C PHE A 70 -6.28 5.80 -8.83
N GLY A 71 -6.28 4.46 -8.87
CA GLY A 71 -7.25 3.67 -9.64
C GLY A 71 -8.35 3.09 -8.77
N ASP A 72 -9.44 2.70 -9.41
CA ASP A 72 -10.53 1.97 -8.78
C ASP A 72 -10.30 0.47 -8.87
N GLY A 73 -10.77 -0.25 -7.87
CA GLY A 73 -10.64 -1.69 -7.86
C GLY A 73 -11.50 -2.37 -6.80
N VAL A 74 -11.75 -3.63 -7.04
CA VAL A 74 -12.41 -4.52 -6.08
C VAL A 74 -11.67 -5.86 -6.07
N CYS A 75 -11.55 -6.44 -4.88
CA CYS A 75 -11.00 -7.77 -4.70
C CYS A 75 -11.86 -8.54 -3.70
N ALA A 76 -12.14 -9.79 -4.00
CA ALA A 76 -12.76 -10.72 -3.08
C ALA A 76 -11.88 -11.96 -2.93
N PHE A 77 -11.73 -12.45 -1.71
CA PHE A 77 -11.00 -13.69 -1.43
C PHE A 77 -11.58 -14.41 -0.22
N ILE A 78 -11.39 -15.72 -0.22
CA ILE A 78 -11.87 -16.59 0.84
C ILE A 78 -10.67 -17.01 1.70
N LEU A 79 -10.78 -16.79 3.00
CA LEU A 79 -9.88 -17.32 4.01
C LEU A 79 -10.53 -18.52 4.69
N LYS A 80 -9.81 -19.64 4.77
CA LYS A 80 -10.25 -20.85 5.42
C LYS A 80 -9.12 -21.51 6.19
N LYS A 81 -9.42 -22.46 7.03
CA LYS A 81 -8.41 -23.31 7.67
C LYS A 81 -7.61 -24.05 6.60
N ALA A 82 -6.30 -24.17 6.80
CA ALA A 82 -5.43 -24.83 5.83
C ALA A 82 -5.82 -26.31 5.70
N ASP A 83 -6.11 -26.72 4.47
CA ASP A 83 -6.48 -28.09 4.10
C ASP A 83 -5.46 -28.77 3.17
N GLY A 84 -4.30 -28.11 2.95
CA GLY A 84 -3.25 -28.62 2.06
C GLY A 84 -3.58 -28.55 0.57
N SER A 85 -4.65 -27.83 0.18
CA SER A 85 -5.03 -27.74 -1.24
C SER A 85 -3.96 -27.04 -2.08
N LYS A 86 -3.57 -27.62 -3.24
CA LYS A 86 -2.51 -27.16 -4.13
C LYS A 86 -2.72 -25.74 -4.70
N ASN A 87 -3.95 -25.24 -4.65
CA ASN A 87 -4.28 -23.91 -5.19
C ASN A 87 -4.49 -22.85 -4.11
N SER A 88 -4.06 -23.13 -2.88
CA SER A 88 -4.18 -22.20 -1.77
C SER A 88 -2.89 -21.40 -1.54
N ILE A 89 -3.04 -20.25 -0.93
CA ILE A 89 -1.93 -19.43 -0.42
C ILE A 89 -2.05 -19.44 1.10
N LYS A 90 -1.06 -20.00 1.75
CA LYS A 90 -0.98 -20.01 3.22
C LYS A 90 -0.55 -18.64 3.71
N ILE A 91 -1.27 -18.09 4.66
CA ILE A 91 -0.92 -16.87 5.37
C ILE A 91 -0.10 -17.23 6.60
N GLY A 92 1.15 -16.84 6.60
CA GLY A 92 2.09 -17.05 7.69
C GLY A 92 2.00 -15.98 8.77
N ARG A 93 3.19 -15.52 9.21
CA ARG A 93 3.32 -14.48 10.23
C ARG A 93 2.87 -13.13 9.69
N ILE A 94 2.18 -12.38 10.53
CA ILE A 94 1.76 -11.00 10.28
C ILE A 94 2.47 -10.12 11.29
N THR A 95 3.21 -9.12 10.82
CA THR A 95 3.92 -8.15 11.65
C THR A 95 3.44 -6.76 11.32
N HIS A 96 3.02 -6.02 12.33
CA HIS A 96 2.53 -4.65 12.21
C HIS A 96 3.48 -3.67 12.90
N ALA A 97 3.63 -2.49 12.31
CA ALA A 97 4.11 -1.31 13.02
C ALA A 97 3.19 -0.13 12.72
N VAL A 98 2.84 0.58 13.75
CA VAL A 98 2.10 1.84 13.67
C VAL A 98 3.01 2.94 14.15
N ASN A 99 3.09 4.01 13.37
CA ASN A 99 3.81 5.19 13.79
C ASN A 99 2.96 6.02 14.76
N PHE A 100 3.51 6.34 15.92
CA PHE A 100 2.87 7.19 16.94
C PHE A 100 3.48 8.59 17.01
N ASP A 101 4.45 8.92 16.13
CA ASP A 101 5.07 10.24 16.12
C ASP A 101 4.08 11.28 15.57
N LYS A 102 3.68 12.23 16.44
CA LYS A 102 2.74 13.29 16.07
C LYS A 102 3.28 14.22 14.99
N THR A 103 4.60 14.35 14.88
CA THR A 103 5.22 15.20 13.84
C THR A 103 5.08 14.58 12.47
N ASP A 104 5.18 13.26 12.36
CA ASP A 104 5.00 12.54 11.13
C ASP A 104 3.53 12.54 10.65
N TYR A 105 2.55 12.51 11.57
CA TYR A 105 1.13 12.65 11.21
C TYR A 105 0.82 13.98 10.54
N ARG A 106 1.53 15.06 10.90
CA ARG A 106 1.36 16.36 10.24
C ARG A 106 1.95 16.40 8.85
N LYS A 107 2.97 15.58 8.59
CA LYS A 107 3.65 15.49 7.29
C LYS A 107 2.91 14.63 6.28
N ALA A 108 2.13 13.66 6.74
CA ALA A 108 1.34 12.77 5.91
C ALA A 108 -0.07 12.63 6.48
N SER A 109 -0.95 13.52 6.10
CA SER A 109 -2.35 13.51 6.56
C SER A 109 -3.31 13.47 5.40
N VAL A 110 -4.42 12.78 5.61
CA VAL A 110 -5.59 12.83 4.72
C VAL A 110 -6.69 13.58 5.47
N ARG A 111 -7.17 14.67 4.90
CA ARG A 111 -8.30 15.43 5.43
C ARG A 111 -9.47 15.30 4.48
N LEU A 112 -10.64 15.08 5.03
CA LEU A 112 -11.87 15.25 4.28
C LEU A 112 -12.17 16.76 4.24
N VAL A 113 -12.15 17.34 3.05
CA VAL A 113 -12.54 18.72 2.80
C VAL A 113 -13.78 18.73 1.94
N GLY A 114 -14.73 19.59 2.24
CA GLY A 114 -15.97 19.62 1.49
C GLY A 114 -16.79 20.87 1.75
N ASN A 115 -17.77 21.05 0.88
CA ASN A 115 -18.77 22.07 1.02
C ASN A 115 -20.07 21.40 1.48
N GLU A 116 -20.50 21.68 2.70
CA GLU A 116 -21.73 21.11 3.28
C GLU A 116 -22.99 21.42 2.44
N LYS A 117 -23.01 22.60 1.77
CA LYS A 117 -24.14 23.00 0.93
C LYS A 117 -24.30 22.09 -0.29
N ASN A 118 -23.17 21.64 -0.87
CA ASN A 118 -23.19 20.84 -2.10
C ASN A 118 -23.00 19.35 -1.85
N ARG A 119 -22.75 18.93 -0.60
CA ARG A 119 -22.41 17.55 -0.21
C ARG A 119 -21.25 16.96 -1.03
N ILE A 120 -20.39 17.81 -1.55
CA ILE A 120 -19.20 17.41 -2.30
C ILE A 120 -18.04 17.41 -1.33
N TYR A 121 -17.49 16.23 -1.09
CA TYR A 121 -16.33 16.03 -0.24
C TYR A 121 -15.18 15.50 -1.06
N SER A 122 -13.98 15.92 -0.73
CA SER A 122 -12.75 15.37 -1.29
C SER A 122 -11.72 15.12 -0.22
N TYR A 123 -10.78 14.25 -0.54
CA TYR A 123 -9.62 14.06 0.31
C TYR A 123 -8.53 15.06 -0.06
N GLN A 124 -8.13 15.85 0.92
CA GLN A 124 -6.91 16.64 0.85
C GLN A 124 -5.77 15.81 1.45
N LEU A 125 -4.80 15.47 0.62
CA LEU A 125 -3.59 14.80 1.06
C LEU A 125 -2.49 15.82 1.30
N THR A 126 -1.86 15.75 2.44
CA THR A 126 -0.61 16.47 2.72
C THR A 126 0.52 15.46 2.67
N ALA A 127 1.48 15.67 1.78
CA ALA A 127 2.65 14.82 1.64
C ALA A 127 3.91 15.68 1.71
N ALA A 128 4.70 15.51 2.77
CA ALA A 128 6.00 16.13 2.85
C ALA A 128 7.03 15.40 1.98
N GLY A 129 8.07 16.10 1.52
CA GLY A 129 9.11 15.52 0.66
C GLY A 129 9.92 14.39 1.30
N ASP A 130 9.85 14.24 2.62
CA ASP A 130 10.53 13.19 3.38
C ASP A 130 9.67 11.93 3.66
N ILE A 131 8.48 11.81 3.04
CA ILE A 131 7.61 10.63 3.18
C ILE A 131 8.34 9.34 2.82
N LEU A 132 9.04 9.31 1.70
CA LEU A 132 9.72 8.11 1.24
C LEU A 132 10.85 7.67 2.19
N PRO A 133 11.82 8.53 2.57
CA PRO A 133 12.84 8.15 3.55
C PRO A 133 12.24 7.62 4.86
N ARG A 134 11.21 8.28 5.38
CA ARG A 134 10.51 7.85 6.59
C ARG A 134 9.85 6.48 6.44
N SER A 135 9.16 6.25 5.32
CA SER A 135 8.53 4.95 5.04
C SER A 135 9.58 3.82 4.98
N LEU A 136 10.74 4.07 4.38
CA LEU A 136 11.83 3.11 4.33
C LEU A 136 12.42 2.82 5.71
N ASP A 137 12.60 3.84 6.56
CA ASP A 137 13.07 3.65 7.93
C ASP A 137 12.09 2.81 8.77
N TYR A 138 10.80 3.07 8.64
CA TYR A 138 9.78 2.23 9.28
C TYR A 138 9.80 0.80 8.76
N CYS A 139 10.00 0.62 7.44
CA CYS A 139 10.10 -0.71 6.85
C CYS A 139 11.27 -1.50 7.42
N LYS A 140 12.43 -0.89 7.59
CA LYS A 140 13.58 -1.51 8.25
C LYS A 140 13.21 -2.05 9.64
N LYS A 141 12.61 -1.20 10.49
CA LYS A 141 12.20 -1.57 11.86
C LYS A 141 11.22 -2.73 11.88
N VAL A 142 10.21 -2.70 11.01
CA VAL A 142 9.20 -3.77 10.95
C VAL A 142 9.80 -5.06 10.44
N LEU A 143 10.69 -5.00 9.46
CA LEU A 143 11.38 -6.17 8.93
C LEU A 143 12.27 -6.82 10.01
N MET A 144 13.02 -6.03 10.78
CA MET A 144 13.80 -6.54 11.90
C MET A 144 12.92 -7.25 12.95
N LYS A 145 11.78 -6.66 13.26
CA LYS A 145 10.78 -7.29 14.14
C LYS A 145 10.25 -8.61 13.55
N SER A 146 10.00 -8.67 12.26
CA SER A 146 9.60 -9.91 11.57
C SER A 146 10.66 -11.00 11.64
N LEU A 147 11.94 -10.61 11.69
CA LEU A 147 13.06 -11.54 11.84
C LEU A 147 13.31 -11.97 13.30
N ASN A 148 12.44 -11.58 14.24
CA ASN A 148 12.60 -11.80 15.69
C ASN A 148 13.91 -11.18 16.26
N LYS A 149 14.45 -10.17 15.62
CA LYS A 149 15.62 -9.44 16.11
C LYS A 149 15.16 -8.28 16.99
N GLN A 150 15.56 -8.30 18.25
CA GLN A 150 15.23 -7.26 19.25
C GLN A 150 16.21 -6.06 19.23
N THR A 151 16.94 -5.88 18.13
CA THR A 151 17.90 -4.78 18.01
C THR A 151 17.25 -3.60 17.34
N ASP A 152 17.51 -2.40 17.85
CA ASP A 152 17.15 -1.14 17.18
C ASP A 152 18.02 -0.89 15.93
N ASP A 153 19.12 -1.62 15.80
CA ASP A 153 20.02 -1.53 14.66
C ASP A 153 19.55 -2.38 13.51
N PHE A 154 19.48 -1.76 12.33
CA PHE A 154 19.11 -2.44 11.11
C PHE A 154 20.24 -3.34 10.63
N ASP A 155 20.01 -4.65 10.63
CA ASP A 155 20.90 -5.63 10.06
C ASP A 155 20.59 -5.86 8.58
N GLN A 156 21.33 -5.17 7.73
CA GLN A 156 21.19 -5.22 6.28
C GLN A 156 21.34 -6.65 5.76
N GLN A 157 22.37 -7.36 6.20
CA GLN A 157 22.69 -8.72 5.72
C GLN A 157 21.59 -9.73 6.04
N SER A 158 21.02 -9.68 7.24
CA SER A 158 19.91 -10.55 7.61
C SER A 158 18.64 -10.24 6.84
N SER A 159 18.37 -8.96 6.59
CA SER A 159 17.22 -8.51 5.82
C SER A 159 17.31 -8.93 4.36
N GLU A 160 18.46 -8.74 3.74
CA GLU A 160 18.72 -9.19 2.37
C GLU A 160 18.67 -10.72 2.26
N SER A 161 19.26 -11.44 3.21
CA SER A 161 19.20 -12.91 3.25
C SER A 161 17.76 -13.43 3.40
N PHE A 162 16.93 -12.78 4.21
CA PHE A 162 15.51 -13.12 4.33
C PHE A 162 14.77 -12.87 3.02
N LEU A 163 14.94 -11.69 2.42
CA LEU A 163 14.23 -11.30 1.21
C LEU A 163 14.76 -12.06 -0.03
N ALA A 164 16.04 -12.39 -0.07
CA ALA A 164 16.61 -13.21 -1.14
C ALA A 164 15.99 -14.61 -1.23
N LYS A 165 15.50 -15.15 -0.12
CA LYS A 165 14.80 -16.45 -0.08
C LYS A 165 13.35 -16.37 -0.58
N GLN A 166 12.80 -15.18 -0.73
CA GLN A 166 11.43 -15.01 -1.19
C GLN A 166 11.35 -15.10 -2.72
N LYS A 167 10.45 -15.91 -3.23
CA LYS A 167 10.16 -15.95 -4.68
C LYS A 167 9.49 -14.65 -5.14
N LYS A 168 8.67 -14.06 -4.28
CA LYS A 168 7.93 -12.83 -4.56
C LYS A 168 7.96 -11.87 -3.37
N VAL A 169 8.22 -10.61 -3.67
CA VAL A 169 8.14 -9.49 -2.74
C VAL A 169 7.07 -8.53 -3.27
N MET A 170 5.89 -8.59 -2.69
CA MET A 170 4.70 -7.91 -3.15
C MET A 170 4.50 -6.63 -2.35
N ILE A 171 4.79 -5.47 -2.95
CA ILE A 171 4.78 -4.17 -2.29
C ILE A 171 3.56 -3.37 -2.72
N HIS A 172 2.96 -2.64 -1.79
CA HIS A 172 1.90 -1.69 -2.07
C HIS A 172 2.31 -0.71 -3.18
N THR A 173 1.44 -0.55 -4.19
CA THR A 173 1.69 0.26 -5.39
C THR A 173 1.46 1.75 -5.15
N GLY A 174 2.14 2.31 -4.14
CA GLY A 174 1.95 3.72 -3.75
C GLY A 174 2.43 4.70 -4.81
N SER A 175 3.62 4.48 -5.36
CA SER A 175 4.20 5.21 -6.48
C SER A 175 5.45 4.50 -6.98
N LEU A 176 5.94 4.88 -8.18
CA LEU A 176 7.20 4.36 -8.72
C LEU A 176 8.38 4.61 -7.78
N LYS A 177 8.48 5.82 -7.22
CA LYS A 177 9.54 6.16 -6.25
C LYS A 177 9.55 5.27 -5.01
N ILE A 178 8.36 4.87 -4.53
CA ILE A 178 8.25 3.94 -3.40
C ILE A 178 8.79 2.57 -3.81
N LEU A 179 8.38 2.03 -4.95
CA LEU A 179 8.85 0.72 -5.42
C LEU A 179 10.35 0.71 -5.64
N ASP A 180 10.90 1.75 -6.30
CA ASP A 180 12.34 1.92 -6.53
C ASP A 180 13.12 2.03 -5.21
N GLY A 181 12.57 2.78 -4.25
CA GLY A 181 13.16 2.93 -2.92
C GLY A 181 13.26 1.60 -2.18
N PHE A 182 12.21 0.79 -2.18
CA PHE A 182 12.22 -0.54 -1.57
C PHE A 182 13.14 -1.50 -2.32
N LYS A 183 13.11 -1.48 -3.67
CA LYS A 183 14.00 -2.30 -4.50
C LYS A 183 15.47 -2.02 -4.19
N GLY A 184 15.84 -0.73 -4.16
CA GLY A 184 17.22 -0.31 -3.85
C GLY A 184 17.64 -0.62 -2.42
N LEU A 185 16.76 -0.34 -1.44
CA LEU A 185 17.03 -0.56 -0.02
C LEU A 185 17.34 -2.03 0.30
N PHE A 186 16.62 -2.96 -0.30
CA PHE A 186 16.70 -4.40 -0.01
C PHE A 186 17.34 -5.21 -1.11
N ASN A 187 17.97 -4.56 -2.09
CA ASN A 187 18.64 -5.21 -3.22
C ASN A 187 17.77 -6.28 -3.91
N LEU A 188 16.48 -5.93 -4.14
CA LEU A 188 15.52 -6.87 -4.71
C LEU A 188 15.77 -7.10 -6.20
N GLN A 189 15.63 -8.34 -6.62
CA GLN A 189 15.68 -8.69 -8.04
C GLN A 189 14.38 -8.29 -8.75
N ASP A 190 14.49 -7.98 -10.06
CA ASP A 190 13.30 -7.61 -10.86
C ASP A 190 12.22 -8.68 -10.84
N SER A 191 12.62 -9.96 -10.90
CA SER A 191 11.69 -11.09 -10.86
C SER A 191 10.89 -11.20 -9.55
N GLN A 192 11.42 -10.68 -8.45
CA GLN A 192 10.76 -10.72 -7.14
C GLN A 192 9.64 -9.65 -7.01
N ILE A 193 9.83 -8.46 -7.61
CA ILE A 193 8.97 -7.30 -7.44
C ILE A 193 8.15 -6.93 -8.69
N LYS A 194 8.33 -7.67 -9.78
CA LYS A 194 7.75 -7.42 -11.10
C LYS A 194 6.25 -7.09 -11.04
N GLU A 195 5.48 -7.88 -10.32
CA GLU A 195 4.02 -7.76 -10.28
C GLU A 195 3.54 -6.48 -9.57
N SER A 196 4.35 -5.92 -8.66
CA SER A 196 4.08 -4.61 -8.06
C SER A 196 4.23 -3.49 -9.10
N TYR A 197 5.29 -3.51 -9.92
CA TYR A 197 5.47 -2.56 -11.02
C TYR A 197 4.39 -2.72 -12.09
N GLU A 198 4.07 -3.94 -12.50
CA GLU A 198 3.01 -4.20 -13.47
C GLU A 198 1.65 -3.72 -12.98
N THR A 199 1.36 -3.89 -11.69
CA THR A 199 0.11 -3.43 -11.10
C THR A 199 0.04 -1.92 -11.08
N LEU A 200 1.12 -1.25 -10.66
CA LEU A 200 1.20 0.21 -10.69
C LEU A 200 1.04 0.76 -12.12
N ASN A 201 1.72 0.16 -13.08
CA ASN A 201 1.67 0.61 -14.49
C ASN A 201 0.29 0.44 -15.11
N GLN A 202 -0.41 -0.65 -14.80
CA GLN A 202 -1.71 -0.97 -15.41
C GLN A 202 -2.89 -0.29 -14.72
N TYR A 203 -2.83 -0.12 -13.40
CA TYR A 203 -3.99 0.27 -12.59
C TYR A 203 -3.72 1.44 -11.64
N GLY A 204 -2.49 1.92 -11.56
CA GLY A 204 -2.11 2.94 -10.58
C GLY A 204 -2.11 2.42 -9.14
N ASN A 205 -2.32 3.33 -8.22
CA ASN A 205 -2.46 3.02 -6.80
C ASN A 205 -3.91 2.66 -6.48
N LEU A 206 -4.19 1.38 -6.33
CA LEU A 206 -5.52 0.84 -5.99
C LEU A 206 -5.82 0.92 -4.48
N THR A 207 -5.06 1.68 -3.71
CA THR A 207 -5.21 1.78 -2.24
C THR A 207 -5.21 0.42 -1.54
N GLY A 208 -6.26 0.08 -0.79
CA GLY A 208 -6.39 -1.21 -0.10
C GLY A 208 -6.42 -2.44 -1.02
N VAL A 209 -6.76 -2.26 -2.30
CA VAL A 209 -6.86 -3.34 -3.29
C VAL A 209 -5.51 -3.62 -3.98
N SER A 210 -4.50 -2.73 -3.83
CA SER A 210 -3.18 -2.90 -4.45
C SER A 210 -2.53 -4.25 -4.11
N ILE A 211 -2.37 -4.54 -2.83
CA ILE A 211 -1.69 -5.78 -2.36
C ILE A 211 -2.42 -7.05 -2.83
N PRO A 212 -3.75 -7.20 -2.65
CA PRO A 212 -4.48 -8.34 -3.19
C PRO A 212 -4.30 -8.52 -4.69
N THR A 213 -4.28 -7.43 -5.46
CA THR A 213 -4.07 -7.47 -6.91
C THR A 213 -2.67 -7.96 -7.27
N VAL A 214 -1.64 -7.45 -6.58
CA VAL A 214 -0.26 -7.92 -6.78
C VAL A 214 -0.14 -9.41 -6.43
N MET A 215 -0.73 -9.84 -5.31
CA MET A 215 -0.74 -11.23 -4.88
C MET A 215 -1.45 -12.14 -5.89
N TYR A 216 -2.59 -11.69 -6.42
CA TYR A 216 -3.30 -12.41 -7.49
C TYR A 216 -2.42 -12.60 -8.72
N LYS A 217 -1.75 -11.54 -9.20
CA LYS A 217 -0.84 -11.64 -10.33
C LYS A 217 0.34 -12.56 -10.05
N ALA A 218 0.93 -12.46 -8.86
CA ALA A 218 2.12 -13.20 -8.48
C ALA A 218 1.87 -14.72 -8.39
N PHE A 219 0.74 -15.11 -7.79
CA PHE A 219 0.53 -16.52 -7.41
C PHE A 219 -0.68 -17.18 -8.06
N VAL A 220 -1.66 -16.43 -8.55
CA VAL A 220 -2.86 -17.01 -9.14
C VAL A 220 -2.83 -16.94 -10.65
N LYS A 221 -2.59 -15.74 -11.21
CA LYS A 221 -2.53 -15.54 -12.66
C LYS A 221 -1.32 -16.23 -13.29
N ASN A 222 -0.17 -16.18 -12.64
CA ASN A 222 1.04 -16.86 -13.05
C ASN A 222 1.02 -18.31 -12.54
N GLN A 223 0.28 -19.17 -13.20
CA GLN A 223 0.18 -20.58 -12.84
C GLN A 223 1.56 -21.25 -12.84
N GLY A 224 1.83 -22.03 -11.79
CA GLY A 224 3.10 -22.76 -11.64
C GLY A 224 4.16 -22.09 -10.77
N ILE A 225 3.96 -20.85 -10.34
CA ILE A 225 4.84 -20.25 -9.33
C ILE A 225 4.41 -20.75 -7.95
N THR A 226 5.31 -21.51 -7.32
CA THR A 226 5.16 -21.97 -5.93
C THR A 226 6.31 -21.43 -5.08
N GLY A 227 6.15 -21.47 -3.77
CA GLY A 227 7.16 -21.07 -2.79
C GLY A 227 6.79 -19.84 -1.97
N ASN A 228 7.78 -19.34 -1.24
CA ASN A 228 7.60 -18.29 -0.27
C ASN A 228 7.49 -16.91 -0.92
N GLY A 229 6.68 -16.06 -0.30
CA GLY A 229 6.57 -14.65 -0.63
C GLY A 229 6.32 -13.80 0.59
N VAL A 230 6.45 -12.51 0.41
CA VAL A 230 6.15 -11.51 1.44
C VAL A 230 5.32 -10.38 0.87
N LEU A 231 4.28 -9.97 1.61
CA LEU A 231 3.47 -8.79 1.33
C LEU A 231 3.98 -7.63 2.18
N ILE A 232 4.21 -6.47 1.57
CA ILE A 232 4.62 -5.25 2.26
C ILE A 232 3.55 -4.19 2.03
N GLY A 233 2.74 -3.95 3.05
CA GLY A 233 1.69 -2.93 3.05
C GLY A 233 2.19 -1.63 3.66
N ILE A 234 1.93 -0.52 2.99
CA ILE A 234 2.27 0.82 3.46
C ILE A 234 0.96 1.59 3.62
N THR A 235 0.77 2.24 4.76
CA THR A 235 -0.40 3.08 5.02
C THR A 235 0.01 4.53 5.20
N MET A 236 -0.91 5.43 4.90
CA MET A 236 -0.75 6.84 5.26
C MET A 236 -0.59 6.97 6.78
N GLY A 237 0.24 7.91 7.22
CA GLY A 237 0.64 8.02 8.64
C GLY A 237 1.79 7.09 9.02
N PHE A 238 2.47 6.49 8.02
CA PHE A 238 3.64 5.61 8.19
C PHE A 238 3.37 4.31 8.96
N GLY A 239 2.17 3.75 8.82
CA GLY A 239 1.93 2.36 9.19
C GLY A 239 2.57 1.43 8.16
N LEU A 240 3.17 0.34 8.62
CA LEU A 240 3.76 -0.67 7.77
C LEU A 240 3.40 -2.06 8.27
N ASP A 241 3.06 -2.91 7.32
CA ASP A 241 2.69 -4.29 7.58
C ASP A 241 3.55 -5.23 6.74
N ILE A 242 4.01 -6.32 7.34
CA ILE A 242 4.68 -7.41 6.64
C ILE A 242 3.90 -8.69 6.89
N VAL A 243 3.55 -9.40 5.82
CA VAL A 243 2.86 -10.69 5.88
C VAL A 243 3.65 -11.72 5.10
N GLU A 244 4.05 -12.78 5.75
CA GLU A 244 4.65 -13.93 5.09
C GLU A 244 3.56 -14.79 4.45
N VAL A 245 3.81 -15.24 3.24
CA VAL A 245 2.89 -16.11 2.48
C VAL A 245 3.63 -17.26 1.83
N GLU A 246 2.94 -18.37 1.61
CA GLU A 246 3.49 -19.53 0.93
C GLU A 246 2.45 -20.10 -0.05
N LYS A 247 2.85 -20.27 -1.31
CA LYS A 247 2.04 -20.91 -2.35
C LYS A 247 2.50 -22.34 -2.53
N PHE A 248 1.58 -23.28 -2.39
CA PHE A 248 1.79 -24.72 -2.64
C PHE A 248 1.54 -25.09 -4.10
#